data_ac54a57c2536a0b7f91f75c9a2c19e31
#
_entry.id   ac54a57c2536a0b7f91f75c9a2c19e31
#
_cell.length_a   1.000
_cell.length_b   1.000
_cell.length_c   1.000
_cell.angle_alpha   90.00
_cell.angle_beta   90.00
_cell.angle_gamma   90.00
#
_symmetry.space_group_name_H-M   'P 1'
#
loop_
_entity.id
_entity.type
_entity.pdbx_description
1 polymer ?
#
loop_
_entity_poly.entity_id
_entity_poly.type
_entity_poly.pdbx_seq_one_letter_code
_entity_poly.pdbx_strand_id
1 'polypeptide(L)'
;MSSYTLGIDTSNYATSLAVFDTAGEVVCAKKRFLPVKEGQLGLRQSDALFHHTAALPEMLKELSGEFDLTQISAVGVSEKPRPVEGSYMPCFLAGVSAAEAFALARGIPLVRTTHQQGHAAAALFAAKGEEFFREKTLLFHISGGTTDLLLCDEVKHIETLGTSSDLYAGQAVDRVGVKLGFGFPAGVEVSRLAAECDVTIKPKSSVRGMECSLSGLENQCNALLTAGKSPAYVCKYCLLCVADTVVKMTKAAQKEYPGLAVVCAGGVMSSDIIRSWVQQRLPQVYFVPGQYSSDNAIGVSILAAREAGLWLK
;
A
#
# COMPACT_ATOMS: atom_id res chain seq x y z
N MET A 1 -30.33 3.88 -8.09
CA MET A 1 -30.08 2.51 -7.62
C MET A 1 -28.58 2.37 -7.47
N SER A 2 -28.10 1.79 -6.39
CA SER A 2 -26.67 1.48 -6.22
C SER A 2 -26.23 0.47 -7.29
N SER A 3 -25.03 0.63 -7.81
CA SER A 3 -24.37 -0.32 -8.69
C SER A 3 -23.17 -0.93 -7.96
N TYR A 4 -22.85 -2.17 -8.26
CA TYR A 4 -21.74 -2.87 -7.60
C TYR A 4 -20.64 -3.20 -8.59
N THR A 5 -19.40 -3.13 -8.14
CA THR A 5 -18.23 -3.47 -8.96
C THR A 5 -17.35 -4.47 -8.24
N LEU A 6 -16.80 -5.42 -8.99
CA LEU A 6 -15.86 -6.42 -8.51
C LEU A 6 -14.44 -6.02 -8.87
N GLY A 7 -13.55 -5.99 -7.89
CA GLY A 7 -12.10 -5.83 -8.08
C GLY A 7 -11.39 -7.16 -7.89
N ILE A 8 -10.43 -7.45 -8.77
CA ILE A 8 -9.57 -8.63 -8.73
C ILE A 8 -8.10 -8.19 -8.79
N ASP A 9 -7.30 -8.64 -7.82
CA ASP A 9 -5.85 -8.42 -7.84
C ASP A 9 -5.11 -9.72 -7.51
N THR A 10 -4.18 -10.11 -8.39
CA THR A 10 -3.32 -11.28 -8.24
C THR A 10 -1.86 -10.85 -8.26
N SER A 11 -1.49 -10.03 -7.29
CA SER A 11 -0.11 -9.60 -7.09
C SER A 11 0.74 -10.70 -6.45
N ASN A 12 2.05 -10.51 -6.40
CA ASN A 12 3.04 -11.55 -6.10
C ASN A 12 2.81 -12.36 -4.82
N TYR A 13 2.13 -11.83 -3.80
CA TYR A 13 2.03 -12.48 -2.48
C TYR A 13 0.61 -12.78 -2.01
N ALA A 14 -0.40 -12.24 -2.68
CA ALA A 14 -1.79 -12.43 -2.27
C ALA A 14 -2.76 -12.38 -3.45
N THR A 15 -3.78 -13.24 -3.40
CA THR A 15 -5.00 -13.13 -4.21
C THR A 15 -6.00 -12.30 -3.43
N SER A 16 -6.56 -11.27 -4.01
CA SER A 16 -7.61 -10.47 -3.37
C SER A 16 -8.79 -10.18 -4.29
N LEU A 17 -9.98 -10.13 -3.70
CA LEU A 17 -11.27 -9.81 -4.32
C LEU A 17 -11.97 -8.78 -3.45
N ALA A 18 -12.65 -7.81 -4.05
CA ALA A 18 -13.49 -6.87 -3.30
C ALA A 18 -14.70 -6.45 -4.11
N VAL A 19 -15.81 -6.21 -3.41
CA VAL A 19 -17.02 -5.62 -3.99
C VAL A 19 -17.20 -4.23 -3.41
N PHE A 20 -17.34 -3.26 -4.29
CA PHE A 20 -17.60 -1.86 -3.97
C PHE A 20 -19.00 -1.47 -4.42
N ASP A 21 -19.75 -0.80 -3.52
CA ASP A 21 -21.02 -0.14 -3.81
C ASP A 21 -20.76 1.31 -4.25
N THR A 22 -21.35 1.74 -5.33
CA THR A 22 -21.25 3.12 -5.83
C THR A 22 -21.93 4.15 -4.91
N ALA A 23 -22.59 3.71 -3.83
CA ALA A 23 -22.97 4.57 -2.70
C ALA A 23 -21.77 4.98 -1.82
N GLY A 24 -20.58 4.39 -2.04
CA GLY A 24 -19.34 4.72 -1.34
C GLY A 24 -18.96 3.72 -0.26
N GLU A 25 -19.37 2.47 -0.36
CA GLU A 25 -19.07 1.45 0.64
C GLU A 25 -18.32 0.24 0.04
N VAL A 26 -17.39 -0.31 0.81
CA VAL A 26 -16.79 -1.62 0.53
C VAL A 26 -17.70 -2.68 1.16
N VAL A 27 -18.47 -3.37 0.33
CA VAL A 27 -19.48 -4.34 0.78
C VAL A 27 -18.85 -5.61 1.35
N CYS A 28 -17.84 -6.13 0.65
CA CYS A 28 -17.06 -7.26 1.12
C CYS A 28 -15.66 -7.25 0.47
N ALA A 29 -14.70 -7.83 1.17
CA ALA A 29 -13.33 -8.00 0.68
C ALA A 29 -12.77 -9.33 1.17
N LYS A 30 -12.06 -10.03 0.29
CA LYS A 30 -11.38 -11.31 0.57
C LYS A 30 -9.92 -11.21 0.17
N LYS A 31 -9.05 -11.67 1.04
CA LYS A 31 -7.62 -11.73 0.79
C LYS A 31 -7.05 -13.05 1.26
N ARG A 32 -6.28 -13.70 0.40
CA ARG A 32 -5.60 -14.95 0.72
C ARG A 32 -4.13 -14.82 0.35
N PHE A 33 -3.23 -14.97 1.34
CA PHE A 33 -1.80 -14.99 1.08
C PHE A 33 -1.40 -16.30 0.40
N LEU A 34 -0.46 -16.20 -0.53
CA LEU A 34 0.11 -17.36 -1.18
C LEU A 34 1.07 -18.09 -0.24
N PRO A 35 1.13 -19.43 -0.29
CA PRO A 35 2.05 -20.20 0.54
C PRO A 35 3.50 -19.95 0.10
N VAL A 36 4.32 -19.44 1.00
CA VAL A 36 5.77 -19.31 0.82
C VAL A 36 6.44 -20.46 1.57
N LYS A 37 7.31 -21.22 0.91
CA LYS A 37 8.05 -22.31 1.54
C LYS A 37 8.98 -21.75 2.61
N GLU A 38 9.09 -22.47 3.72
CA GLU A 38 9.99 -22.11 4.81
C GLU A 38 11.45 -21.96 4.31
N GLY A 39 12.10 -20.85 4.69
CA GLY A 39 13.45 -20.49 4.24
C GLY A 39 13.55 -19.82 2.87
N GLN A 40 12.45 -19.59 2.16
CA GLN A 40 12.44 -18.80 0.93
C GLN A 40 12.08 -17.33 1.20
N LEU A 41 12.78 -16.42 0.52
CA LEU A 41 12.55 -14.97 0.61
C LEU A 41 11.48 -14.43 -0.37
N GLY A 42 10.82 -15.32 -1.13
CA GLY A 42 9.81 -14.95 -2.13
C GLY A 42 9.27 -16.14 -2.92
N LEU A 43 8.34 -15.87 -3.83
CA LEU A 43 7.73 -16.86 -4.74
C LEU A 43 8.26 -16.67 -6.15
N ARG A 44 8.49 -17.80 -6.84
CA ARG A 44 8.68 -17.78 -8.30
C ARG A 44 7.38 -17.33 -8.96
N GLN A 45 7.46 -16.61 -10.05
CA GLN A 45 6.28 -16.11 -10.77
C GLN A 45 5.35 -17.22 -11.27
N SER A 46 5.93 -18.37 -11.69
CA SER A 46 5.18 -19.58 -12.07
C SER A 46 4.38 -20.15 -10.89
N ASP A 47 4.99 -20.18 -9.71
CA ASP A 47 4.35 -20.71 -8.51
C ASP A 47 3.23 -19.77 -8.04
N ALA A 48 3.48 -18.45 -8.10
CA ALA A 48 2.46 -17.45 -7.82
C ALA A 48 1.27 -17.58 -8.77
N LEU A 49 1.52 -17.67 -10.09
CA LEU A 49 0.48 -17.89 -11.09
C LEU A 49 -0.34 -19.15 -10.82
N PHE A 50 0.32 -20.27 -10.51
CA PHE A 50 -0.35 -21.51 -10.14
C PHE A 50 -1.27 -21.35 -8.93
N HIS A 51 -0.75 -20.77 -7.85
CA HIS A 51 -1.51 -20.59 -6.62
C HIS A 51 -2.69 -19.64 -6.81
N HIS A 52 -2.52 -18.53 -7.54
CA HIS A 52 -3.63 -17.64 -7.88
C HIS A 52 -4.72 -18.34 -8.68
N THR A 53 -4.32 -19.13 -9.70
CA THR A 53 -5.27 -19.88 -10.55
C THR A 53 -6.08 -20.87 -9.73
N ALA A 54 -5.46 -21.53 -8.74
CA ALA A 54 -6.14 -22.44 -7.83
C ALA A 54 -7.07 -21.71 -6.81
N ALA A 55 -6.61 -20.57 -6.28
CA ALA A 55 -7.33 -19.84 -5.24
C ALA A 55 -8.56 -19.07 -5.76
N LEU A 56 -8.50 -18.51 -6.96
CA LEU A 56 -9.55 -17.62 -7.49
C LEU A 56 -10.94 -18.26 -7.54
N PRO A 57 -11.14 -19.49 -8.04
CA PRO A 57 -12.46 -20.10 -8.05
C PRO A 57 -13.03 -20.34 -6.67
N GLU A 58 -12.20 -20.73 -5.70
CA GLU A 58 -12.60 -20.93 -4.31
C GLU A 58 -13.02 -19.60 -3.65
N MET A 59 -12.20 -18.56 -3.84
CA MET A 59 -12.48 -17.23 -3.28
C MET A 59 -13.72 -16.59 -3.91
N LEU A 60 -13.96 -16.79 -5.22
CA LEU A 60 -15.20 -16.36 -5.87
C LEU A 60 -16.41 -17.11 -5.33
N LYS A 61 -16.28 -18.40 -5.04
CA LYS A 61 -17.34 -19.19 -4.38
C LYS A 61 -17.62 -18.70 -2.95
N GLU A 62 -16.58 -18.39 -2.18
CA GLU A 62 -16.72 -17.78 -0.84
C GLU A 62 -17.44 -16.42 -0.93
N LEU A 63 -17.03 -15.59 -1.89
CA LEU A 63 -17.62 -14.28 -2.13
C LEU A 63 -19.10 -14.40 -2.52
N SER A 64 -19.45 -15.38 -3.37
CA SER A 64 -20.85 -15.62 -3.80
C SER A 64 -21.75 -16.10 -2.67
N GLY A 65 -21.19 -16.63 -1.59
CA GLY A 65 -21.94 -16.96 -0.37
C GLY A 65 -22.31 -15.74 0.48
N GLU A 66 -21.62 -14.60 0.28
CA GLU A 66 -21.85 -13.37 1.04
C GLU A 66 -22.53 -12.26 0.19
N PHE A 67 -22.32 -12.29 -1.13
CA PHE A 67 -22.84 -11.30 -2.06
C PHE A 67 -23.32 -11.95 -3.36
N ASP A 68 -24.48 -11.53 -3.84
CA ASP A 68 -25.03 -11.99 -5.12
C ASP A 68 -24.26 -11.40 -6.31
N LEU A 69 -23.34 -12.19 -6.88
CA LEU A 69 -22.49 -11.79 -8.01
C LEU A 69 -23.28 -11.40 -9.28
N THR A 70 -24.58 -11.72 -9.33
CA THR A 70 -25.44 -11.28 -10.45
C THR A 70 -25.72 -9.77 -10.40
N GLN A 71 -25.46 -9.09 -9.31
CA GLN A 71 -25.61 -7.64 -9.14
C GLN A 71 -24.38 -6.84 -9.62
N ILE A 72 -23.27 -7.52 -9.92
CA ILE A 72 -22.05 -6.84 -10.43
C ILE A 72 -22.32 -6.21 -11.79
N SER A 73 -22.02 -4.92 -11.89
CA SER A 73 -22.25 -4.07 -13.08
C SER A 73 -20.97 -3.77 -13.87
N ALA A 74 -19.78 -3.94 -13.24
CA ALA A 74 -18.47 -3.86 -13.90
C ALA A 74 -17.42 -4.63 -13.10
N VAL A 75 -16.37 -5.07 -13.79
CA VAL A 75 -15.22 -5.76 -13.18
C VAL A 75 -13.95 -4.94 -13.40
N GLY A 76 -13.15 -4.80 -12.37
CA GLY A 76 -11.79 -4.28 -12.43
C GLY A 76 -10.76 -5.38 -12.21
N VAL A 77 -9.61 -5.27 -12.86
CA VAL A 77 -8.48 -6.17 -12.65
C VAL A 77 -7.15 -5.45 -12.74
N SER A 78 -6.23 -5.77 -11.84
CA SER A 78 -4.83 -5.40 -12.01
C SER A 78 -4.20 -6.30 -13.07
N GLU A 79 -3.68 -5.71 -14.16
CA GLU A 79 -3.05 -6.47 -15.25
C GLU A 79 -1.52 -6.49 -15.18
N LYS A 80 -0.93 -5.56 -14.40
CA LYS A 80 0.52 -5.38 -14.25
C LYS A 80 0.87 -4.59 -12.99
N PRO A 81 2.15 -4.60 -12.56
CA PRO A 81 2.57 -3.91 -11.32
C PRO A 81 2.37 -2.39 -11.33
N ARG A 82 2.85 -1.71 -12.38
CA ARG A 82 2.91 -0.24 -12.45
C ARG A 82 2.44 0.27 -13.82
N PRO A 83 1.95 1.53 -13.91
CA PRO A 83 1.47 2.12 -15.17
C PRO A 83 2.63 2.64 -16.04
N VAL A 84 3.68 1.83 -16.21
CA VAL A 84 4.85 2.13 -17.04
C VAL A 84 5.04 1.06 -18.10
N GLU A 85 5.64 1.43 -19.23
CA GLU A 85 5.97 0.50 -20.30
C GLU A 85 6.93 -0.59 -19.82
N GLY A 86 6.76 -1.82 -20.28
CA GLY A 86 7.57 -2.97 -19.87
C GLY A 86 7.28 -3.50 -18.46
N SER A 87 6.39 -2.89 -17.69
CA SER A 87 5.94 -3.42 -16.39
C SER A 87 5.09 -4.67 -16.62
N TYR A 88 5.66 -5.84 -16.36
CA TYR A 88 5.02 -7.13 -16.55
C TYR A 88 5.42 -8.15 -15.50
N MET A 89 4.45 -8.87 -14.96
CA MET A 89 4.66 -10.05 -14.12
C MET A 89 3.62 -11.12 -14.45
N PRO A 90 4.04 -12.37 -14.72
CA PRO A 90 3.12 -13.46 -15.10
C PRO A 90 1.99 -13.75 -14.12
N CYS A 91 2.19 -13.52 -12.83
CA CYS A 91 1.17 -13.80 -11.81
C CYS A 91 -0.16 -13.04 -12.05
N PHE A 92 -0.12 -11.87 -12.68
CA PHE A 92 -1.33 -11.10 -13.00
C PHE A 92 -2.24 -11.77 -14.04
N LEU A 93 -1.70 -12.68 -14.86
CA LEU A 93 -2.48 -13.40 -15.88
C LEU A 93 -3.63 -14.21 -15.27
N ALA A 94 -3.50 -14.73 -14.06
CA ALA A 94 -4.58 -15.46 -13.39
C ALA A 94 -5.79 -14.55 -13.16
N GLY A 95 -5.56 -13.35 -12.59
CA GLY A 95 -6.60 -12.35 -12.36
C GLY A 95 -7.23 -11.86 -13.65
N VAL A 96 -6.40 -11.54 -14.65
CA VAL A 96 -6.88 -11.09 -15.98
C VAL A 96 -7.78 -12.14 -16.62
N SER A 97 -7.36 -13.40 -16.65
CA SER A 97 -8.16 -14.49 -17.24
C SER A 97 -9.51 -14.67 -16.54
N ALA A 98 -9.51 -14.65 -15.19
CA ALA A 98 -10.74 -14.77 -14.42
C ALA A 98 -11.68 -13.58 -14.63
N ALA A 99 -11.14 -12.35 -14.64
CA ALA A 99 -11.90 -11.12 -14.85
C ALA A 99 -12.53 -11.06 -16.24
N GLU A 100 -11.77 -11.43 -17.30
CA GLU A 100 -12.28 -11.51 -18.67
C GLU A 100 -13.39 -12.54 -18.82
N ALA A 101 -13.18 -13.75 -18.30
CA ALA A 101 -14.19 -14.81 -18.36
C ALA A 101 -15.48 -14.39 -17.64
N PHE A 102 -15.36 -13.76 -16.46
CA PHE A 102 -16.51 -13.28 -15.72
C PHE A 102 -17.23 -12.13 -16.46
N ALA A 103 -16.50 -11.13 -16.93
CA ALA A 103 -17.05 -9.97 -17.62
C ALA A 103 -17.77 -10.38 -18.92
N LEU A 104 -17.15 -11.26 -19.73
CA LEU A 104 -17.75 -11.78 -20.96
C LEU A 104 -19.01 -12.61 -20.69
N ALA A 105 -18.97 -13.52 -19.71
CA ALA A 105 -20.12 -14.35 -19.36
C ALA A 105 -21.30 -13.52 -18.86
N ARG A 106 -21.05 -12.36 -18.25
CA ARG A 106 -22.06 -11.44 -17.71
C ARG A 106 -22.47 -10.34 -18.70
N GLY A 107 -21.73 -10.12 -19.77
CA GLY A 107 -21.95 -9.01 -20.71
C GLY A 107 -21.74 -7.63 -20.08
N ILE A 108 -20.79 -7.50 -19.13
CA ILE A 108 -20.50 -6.27 -18.38
C ILE A 108 -19.10 -5.72 -18.71
N PRO A 109 -18.84 -4.42 -18.47
CA PRO A 109 -17.54 -3.81 -18.71
C PRO A 109 -16.41 -4.45 -17.90
N LEU A 110 -15.23 -4.60 -18.55
CA LEU A 110 -13.96 -4.94 -17.90
C LEU A 110 -13.05 -3.70 -17.89
N VAL A 111 -12.59 -3.29 -16.72
CA VAL A 111 -11.65 -2.20 -16.50
C VAL A 111 -10.29 -2.78 -16.15
N ARG A 112 -9.28 -2.48 -16.95
CA ARG A 112 -7.89 -2.86 -16.70
C ARG A 112 -7.16 -1.74 -16.00
N THR A 113 -6.46 -2.07 -14.94
CA THR A 113 -5.70 -1.12 -14.11
C THR A 113 -4.36 -1.73 -13.72
N THR A 114 -3.61 -1.07 -12.87
CA THR A 114 -2.37 -1.60 -12.32
C THR A 114 -2.46 -1.77 -10.82
N HIS A 115 -1.63 -2.66 -10.28
CA HIS A 115 -1.53 -2.89 -8.85
C HIS A 115 -1.22 -1.59 -8.07
N GLN A 116 -0.31 -0.74 -8.58
CA GLN A 116 0.01 0.54 -7.97
C GLN A 116 -1.20 1.51 -7.97
N GLN A 117 -1.97 1.55 -9.07
CA GLN A 117 -3.20 2.35 -9.12
C GLN A 117 -4.26 1.84 -8.14
N GLY A 118 -4.38 0.52 -7.96
CA GLY A 118 -5.24 -0.07 -6.95
C GLY A 118 -4.87 0.40 -5.53
N HIS A 119 -3.59 0.36 -5.17
CA HIS A 119 -3.12 0.89 -3.88
C HIS A 119 -3.42 2.38 -3.72
N ALA A 120 -3.14 3.18 -4.73
CA ALA A 120 -3.40 4.62 -4.69
C ALA A 120 -4.90 4.91 -4.53
N ALA A 121 -5.75 4.23 -5.31
CA ALA A 121 -7.20 4.39 -5.23
C ALA A 121 -7.76 4.03 -3.85
N ALA A 122 -7.36 2.89 -3.29
CA ALA A 122 -7.76 2.50 -1.94
C ALA A 122 -7.34 3.52 -0.88
N ALA A 123 -6.10 4.02 -0.98
CA ALA A 123 -5.55 4.99 -0.04
C ALA A 123 -6.26 6.35 -0.13
N LEU A 124 -6.46 6.88 -1.33
CA LEU A 124 -7.13 8.17 -1.54
C LEU A 124 -8.60 8.10 -1.11
N PHE A 125 -9.29 7.00 -1.45
CA PHE A 125 -10.65 6.77 -1.02
C PHE A 125 -10.79 6.74 0.51
N ALA A 126 -9.93 5.98 1.18
CA ALA A 126 -9.96 5.88 2.65
C ALA A 126 -9.60 7.20 3.35
N ALA A 127 -8.85 8.10 2.70
CA ALA A 127 -8.46 9.39 3.26
C ALA A 127 -9.58 10.43 3.19
N LYS A 128 -10.22 10.59 2.03
CA LYS A 128 -11.20 11.64 1.77
C LYS A 128 -12.30 11.26 0.75
N GLY A 129 -12.48 9.99 0.48
CA GLY A 129 -13.51 9.53 -0.46
C GLY A 129 -13.34 10.16 -1.84
N GLU A 130 -14.44 10.69 -2.38
CA GLU A 130 -14.49 11.27 -3.73
C GLU A 130 -13.60 12.49 -3.95
N GLU A 131 -13.35 13.29 -2.91
CA GLU A 131 -12.59 14.53 -3.00
C GLU A 131 -11.21 14.28 -3.60
N PHE A 132 -10.48 13.31 -3.09
CA PHE A 132 -9.12 13.02 -3.57
C PHE A 132 -9.04 12.27 -4.92
N PHE A 133 -10.17 11.84 -5.47
CA PHE A 133 -10.23 11.36 -6.85
C PHE A 133 -10.37 12.50 -7.88
N ARG A 134 -10.66 13.72 -7.46
CA ARG A 134 -10.81 14.91 -8.30
C ARG A 134 -9.66 15.88 -8.16
N GLU A 135 -8.76 15.65 -7.20
CA GLU A 135 -7.68 16.57 -6.87
C GLU A 135 -6.31 15.91 -7.04
N LYS A 136 -5.30 16.74 -7.24
CA LYS A 136 -3.90 16.29 -7.14
C LYS A 136 -3.53 16.10 -5.68
N THR A 137 -2.90 14.98 -5.37
CA THR A 137 -2.45 14.65 -4.02
C THR A 137 -1.03 14.09 -4.04
N LEU A 138 -0.31 14.28 -2.94
CA LEU A 138 0.93 13.57 -2.65
C LEU A 138 0.59 12.29 -1.88
N LEU A 139 1.07 11.14 -2.34
CA LEU A 139 0.83 9.86 -1.68
C LEU A 139 2.17 9.21 -1.30
N PHE A 140 2.39 8.99 -0.01
CA PHE A 140 3.41 8.08 0.46
C PHE A 140 2.88 6.65 0.53
N HIS A 141 3.53 5.74 -0.18
CA HIS A 141 3.31 4.31 -0.04
C HIS A 141 4.56 3.69 0.58
N ILE A 142 4.50 3.39 1.90
CA ILE A 142 5.65 2.91 2.68
C ILE A 142 5.34 1.56 3.32
N SER A 143 6.00 0.52 2.83
CA SER A 143 5.82 -0.87 3.22
C SER A 143 7.16 -1.61 3.33
N GLY A 144 7.13 -2.93 3.48
CA GLY A 144 8.31 -3.79 3.38
C GLY A 144 8.96 -3.83 2.00
N GLY A 145 8.21 -3.53 0.95
CA GLY A 145 8.66 -3.60 -0.45
C GLY A 145 8.70 -2.25 -1.19
N THR A 146 8.29 -1.16 -0.55
CA THR A 146 8.23 0.17 -1.18
C THR A 146 8.53 1.28 -0.18
N THR A 147 9.08 2.37 -0.67
CA THR A 147 9.21 3.65 0.04
C THR A 147 9.14 4.74 -1.03
N ASP A 148 7.93 4.94 -1.53
CA ASP A 148 7.68 5.82 -2.67
C ASP A 148 6.87 7.03 -2.24
N LEU A 149 7.27 8.21 -2.76
CA LEU A 149 6.48 9.43 -2.80
C LEU A 149 5.93 9.58 -4.21
N LEU A 150 4.63 9.56 -4.33
CA LEU A 150 3.89 9.62 -5.58
C LEU A 150 3.13 10.93 -5.70
N LEU A 151 3.05 11.49 -6.90
CA LEU A 151 2.06 12.46 -7.29
C LEU A 151 0.89 11.72 -7.95
N CYS A 152 -0.28 11.80 -7.36
CA CYS A 152 -1.50 11.23 -7.91
C CYS A 152 -2.33 12.37 -8.52
N ASP A 153 -2.57 12.30 -9.83
CA ASP A 153 -3.46 13.20 -10.55
C ASP A 153 -4.67 12.40 -11.00
N GLU A 154 -5.79 12.58 -10.34
CA GLU A 154 -7.04 11.84 -10.57
C GLU A 154 -6.88 10.29 -10.51
N VAL A 155 -5.87 9.76 -9.83
CA VAL A 155 -5.49 8.33 -9.78
C VAL A 155 -5.13 7.70 -11.14
N LYS A 156 -5.46 8.35 -12.26
CA LYS A 156 -5.12 7.90 -13.62
C LYS A 156 -3.65 8.09 -13.92
N HIS A 157 -3.13 9.23 -13.52
CA HIS A 157 -1.74 9.60 -13.71
C HIS A 157 -1.02 9.55 -12.37
N ILE A 158 -0.17 8.55 -12.21
CA ILE A 158 0.67 8.37 -11.04
C ILE A 158 2.11 8.55 -11.48
N GLU A 159 2.76 9.57 -10.91
CA GLU A 159 4.18 9.85 -11.11
C GLU A 159 4.94 9.56 -9.83
N THR A 160 6.07 8.85 -9.93
CA THR A 160 6.98 8.66 -8.80
C THR A 160 7.89 9.88 -8.70
N LEU A 161 7.69 10.71 -7.69
CA LEU A 161 8.49 11.91 -7.42
C LEU A 161 9.78 11.58 -6.69
N GLY A 162 9.77 10.53 -5.88
CA GLY A 162 10.92 10.12 -5.11
C GLY A 162 10.75 8.74 -4.48
N THR A 163 11.88 8.11 -4.20
CA THR A 163 11.93 6.76 -3.61
C THR A 163 13.13 6.63 -2.68
N SER A 164 13.27 5.48 -2.03
CA SER A 164 14.53 5.14 -1.37
C SER A 164 15.54 4.59 -2.37
N SER A 165 16.75 5.13 -2.32
CA SER A 165 17.84 4.75 -3.23
C SER A 165 18.52 3.41 -2.89
N ASP A 166 18.24 2.85 -1.69
CA ASP A 166 18.95 1.66 -1.20
C ASP A 166 18.07 0.66 -0.46
N LEU A 167 17.50 1.00 0.67
CA LEU A 167 16.72 0.12 1.53
C LEU A 167 15.33 0.68 1.77
N TYR A 168 14.30 -0.16 1.69
CA TYR A 168 12.94 0.27 2.00
C TYR A 168 12.71 0.44 3.51
N ALA A 169 11.86 1.38 3.89
CA ALA A 169 11.62 1.72 5.29
C ALA A 169 11.13 0.54 6.12
N GLY A 170 10.23 -0.29 5.59
CA GLY A 170 9.78 -1.50 6.29
C GLY A 170 10.93 -2.48 6.52
N GLN A 171 11.80 -2.67 5.52
CA GLN A 171 12.99 -3.52 5.69
C GLN A 171 13.94 -2.97 6.74
N ALA A 172 14.14 -1.64 6.78
CA ALA A 172 14.99 -1.02 7.80
C ALA A 172 14.43 -1.25 9.22
N VAL A 173 13.12 -1.10 9.40
CA VAL A 173 12.43 -1.37 10.67
C VAL A 173 12.54 -2.84 11.05
N ASP A 174 12.28 -3.77 10.10
CA ASP A 174 12.36 -5.21 10.32
C ASP A 174 13.76 -5.66 10.72
N ARG A 175 14.82 -5.15 10.04
CA ARG A 175 16.22 -5.47 10.38
C ARG A 175 16.58 -5.04 11.79
N VAL A 176 16.15 -3.85 12.21
CA VAL A 176 16.35 -3.37 13.58
C VAL A 176 15.61 -4.28 14.58
N GLY A 177 14.38 -4.66 14.29
CA GLY A 177 13.58 -5.53 15.14
C GLY A 177 14.15 -6.95 15.25
N VAL A 178 14.53 -7.56 14.14
CA VAL A 178 15.16 -8.91 14.13
C VAL A 178 16.46 -8.91 14.92
N LYS A 179 17.26 -7.84 14.83
CA LYS A 179 18.48 -7.71 15.62
C LYS A 179 18.22 -7.61 17.12
N LEU A 180 17.06 -7.10 17.52
CA LEU A 180 16.60 -7.06 18.92
C LEU A 180 15.95 -8.39 19.36
N GLY A 181 15.90 -9.41 18.49
CA GLY A 181 15.37 -10.74 18.79
C GLY A 181 13.89 -10.92 18.46
N PHE A 182 13.26 -9.97 17.77
CA PHE A 182 11.86 -10.12 17.32
C PHE A 182 11.75 -11.01 16.09
N GLY A 183 10.58 -11.64 15.91
CA GLY A 183 10.24 -12.38 14.69
C GLY A 183 10.02 -11.46 13.50
N PHE A 184 10.11 -12.01 12.30
CA PHE A 184 9.80 -11.30 11.06
C PHE A 184 8.32 -11.54 10.66
N PRO A 185 7.56 -10.50 10.25
CA PRO A 185 7.90 -9.08 10.24
C PRO A 185 7.88 -8.45 11.64
N ALA A 186 8.85 -7.56 11.93
CA ALA A 186 9.09 -7.04 13.28
C ALA A 186 8.41 -5.69 13.58
N GLY A 187 7.78 -5.06 12.58
CA GLY A 187 7.28 -3.69 12.67
C GLY A 187 6.32 -3.43 13.85
N VAL A 188 5.44 -4.39 14.17
CA VAL A 188 4.48 -4.29 15.28
C VAL A 188 5.22 -4.25 16.62
N GLU A 189 6.17 -5.18 16.83
CA GLU A 189 6.94 -5.26 18.08
C GLU A 189 7.87 -4.06 18.23
N VAL A 190 8.48 -3.57 17.15
CA VAL A 190 9.27 -2.35 17.14
C VAL A 190 8.42 -1.15 17.56
N SER A 191 7.20 -1.01 17.02
CA SER A 191 6.30 0.09 17.40
C SER A 191 5.85 0.00 18.85
N ARG A 192 5.52 -1.21 19.33
CA ARG A 192 5.12 -1.45 20.72
C ARG A 192 6.25 -1.09 21.69
N LEU A 193 7.46 -1.59 21.45
CA LEU A 193 8.59 -1.32 22.31
C LEU A 193 9.02 0.17 22.27
N ALA A 194 8.93 0.80 21.10
CA ALA A 194 9.24 2.22 20.96
C ALA A 194 8.31 3.13 21.79
N ALA A 195 7.06 2.71 22.01
CA ALA A 195 6.08 3.43 22.82
C ALA A 195 6.45 3.46 24.32
N GLU A 196 7.28 2.53 24.79
CA GLU A 196 7.77 2.50 26.17
C GLU A 196 8.87 3.54 26.45
N CYS A 197 9.33 4.27 25.42
CA CYS A 197 10.41 5.26 25.57
C CYS A 197 9.83 6.67 25.64
N ASP A 198 9.91 7.32 26.80
CA ASP A 198 9.44 8.70 27.02
C ASP A 198 10.48 9.77 26.63
N VAL A 199 11.70 9.36 26.28
CA VAL A 199 12.79 10.30 25.99
C VAL A 199 12.52 11.02 24.66
N THR A 200 12.76 12.33 24.65
CA THR A 200 12.76 13.14 23.42
C THR A 200 14.00 12.80 22.59
N ILE A 201 13.78 12.40 21.35
CA ILE A 201 14.84 11.96 20.44
C ILE A 201 14.87 12.88 19.21
N LYS A 202 16.08 13.30 18.82
CA LYS A 202 16.31 14.02 17.58
C LYS A 202 16.75 13.03 16.49
N PRO A 203 15.92 12.73 15.49
CA PRO A 203 16.29 11.81 14.43
C PRO A 203 17.31 12.41 13.45
N LYS A 204 18.07 11.53 12.78
CA LYS A 204 19.01 11.89 11.73
C LYS A 204 18.68 11.12 10.46
N SER A 205 17.67 11.57 9.73
CA SER A 205 17.31 11.00 8.42
C SER A 205 18.21 11.50 7.30
N SER A 206 18.43 10.67 6.28
CA SER A 206 19.21 10.98 5.07
C SER A 206 18.23 11.22 3.92
N VAL A 207 18.02 12.49 3.56
CA VAL A 207 17.10 12.91 2.49
C VAL A 207 17.79 13.95 1.60
N ARG A 208 17.69 13.76 0.30
CA ARG A 208 18.18 14.69 -0.73
C ARG A 208 17.05 14.99 -1.73
N GLY A 209 16.48 16.20 -1.63
CA GLY A 209 15.26 16.52 -2.39
C GLY A 209 14.12 15.60 -1.99
N MET A 210 13.51 14.91 -2.95
CA MET A 210 12.43 13.96 -2.75
C MET A 210 12.91 12.49 -2.66
N GLU A 211 14.22 12.24 -2.64
CA GLU A 211 14.80 10.91 -2.46
C GLU A 211 15.36 10.73 -1.07
N CYS A 212 15.41 9.48 -0.58
CA CYS A 212 16.00 9.14 0.71
C CYS A 212 16.94 7.94 0.61
N SER A 213 17.73 7.74 1.67
CA SER A 213 18.60 6.59 1.88
C SER A 213 18.37 6.09 3.31
N LEU A 214 18.08 4.81 3.46
CA LEU A 214 17.73 4.18 4.73
C LEU A 214 18.72 3.08 5.17
N SER A 215 19.67 2.67 4.32
CA SER A 215 20.69 1.68 4.69
C SER A 215 21.56 2.13 5.88
N GLY A 216 21.83 3.44 5.98
CA GLY A 216 22.55 4.02 7.11
C GLY A 216 21.79 3.96 8.44
N LEU A 217 20.47 3.80 8.43
CA LEU A 217 19.63 3.76 9.64
C LEU A 217 19.95 2.53 10.52
N GLU A 218 20.15 1.37 9.90
CA GLU A 218 20.56 0.15 10.62
C GLU A 218 21.88 0.38 11.36
N ASN A 219 22.87 0.99 10.71
CA ASN A 219 24.16 1.28 11.32
C ASN A 219 24.03 2.29 12.48
N GLN A 220 23.19 3.31 12.32
CA GLN A 220 22.92 4.27 13.41
C GLN A 220 22.27 3.58 14.62
N CYS A 221 21.28 2.71 14.41
CA CYS A 221 20.63 1.92 15.45
C CYS A 221 21.63 1.00 16.16
N ASN A 222 22.51 0.34 15.41
CA ASN A 222 23.58 -0.50 15.96
C ASN A 222 24.55 0.29 16.84
N ALA A 223 24.98 1.46 16.38
CA ALA A 223 25.85 2.33 17.15
C ALA A 223 25.20 2.79 18.48
N LEU A 224 23.88 3.06 18.45
CA LEU A 224 23.14 3.41 19.66
C LEU A 224 23.06 2.23 20.66
N LEU A 225 22.84 1.01 20.19
CA LEU A 225 22.86 -0.20 21.01
C LEU A 225 24.26 -0.40 21.64
N THR A 226 25.33 -0.27 20.86
CA THR A 226 26.71 -0.37 21.34
C THR A 226 27.03 0.72 22.38
N ALA A 227 26.44 1.90 22.22
CA ALA A 227 26.56 3.00 23.18
C ALA A 227 25.68 2.83 24.45
N GLY A 228 25.05 1.67 24.66
CA GLY A 228 24.25 1.34 25.84
C GLY A 228 22.86 1.98 25.88
N LYS A 229 22.34 2.45 24.75
CA LYS A 229 20.93 2.89 24.69
C LYS A 229 19.99 1.70 24.80
N SER A 230 18.85 1.90 25.50
CA SER A 230 17.85 0.83 25.66
C SER A 230 17.25 0.40 24.31
N PRO A 231 16.80 -0.85 24.16
CA PRO A 231 16.07 -1.30 22.97
C PRO A 231 14.86 -0.40 22.62
N ALA A 232 14.10 0.05 23.62
CA ALA A 232 12.97 0.96 23.43
C ALA A 232 13.41 2.31 22.80
N TYR A 233 14.54 2.86 23.26
CA TYR A 233 15.12 4.08 22.67
C TYR A 233 15.49 3.86 21.20
N VAL A 234 16.13 2.73 20.86
CA VAL A 234 16.58 2.43 19.50
C VAL A 234 15.39 2.20 18.57
N CYS A 235 14.36 1.48 19.00
CA CYS A 235 13.12 1.33 18.28
C CYS A 235 12.46 2.69 17.97
N LYS A 236 12.35 3.56 18.98
CA LYS A 236 11.79 4.91 18.81
C LYS A 236 12.64 5.76 17.87
N TYR A 237 13.96 5.71 18.00
CA TYR A 237 14.87 6.41 17.09
C TYR A 237 14.68 5.97 15.62
N CYS A 238 14.57 4.65 15.39
CA CYS A 238 14.34 4.07 14.07
C CYS A 238 13.05 4.63 13.44
N LEU A 239 11.92 4.54 14.15
CA LEU A 239 10.63 5.03 13.66
C LEU A 239 10.62 6.55 13.44
N LEU A 240 11.28 7.32 14.33
CA LEU A 240 11.39 8.77 14.16
C LEU A 240 12.26 9.16 12.96
N CYS A 241 13.30 8.38 12.62
CA CYS A 241 14.07 8.62 11.38
C CYS A 241 13.22 8.39 10.13
N VAL A 242 12.37 7.36 10.11
CA VAL A 242 11.40 7.15 9.02
C VAL A 242 10.40 8.30 8.95
N ALA A 243 9.84 8.72 10.08
CA ALA A 243 8.91 9.84 10.15
C ALA A 243 9.54 11.17 9.67
N ASP A 244 10.77 11.44 10.07
CA ASP A 244 11.52 12.63 9.65
C ASP A 244 11.86 12.59 8.14
N THR A 245 12.08 11.40 7.59
CA THR A 245 12.23 11.19 6.15
C THR A 245 10.97 11.64 5.41
N VAL A 246 9.79 11.18 5.83
CA VAL A 246 8.50 11.59 5.26
C VAL A 246 8.33 13.11 5.32
N VAL A 247 8.60 13.73 6.48
CA VAL A 247 8.48 15.19 6.65
C VAL A 247 9.41 15.95 5.69
N LYS A 248 10.66 15.52 5.55
CA LYS A 248 11.64 16.19 4.68
C LYS A 248 11.32 16.03 3.21
N MET A 249 10.96 14.81 2.76
CA MET A 249 10.54 14.55 1.38
C MET A 249 9.28 15.36 1.04
N THR A 250 8.29 15.41 1.93
CA THR A 250 7.09 16.25 1.75
C THR A 250 7.45 17.72 1.58
N LYS A 251 8.29 18.27 2.46
CA LYS A 251 8.70 19.68 2.37
C LYS A 251 9.48 19.98 1.09
N ALA A 252 10.22 19.00 0.55
CA ALA A 252 10.87 19.15 -0.75
C ALA A 252 9.84 19.15 -1.88
N ALA A 253 8.88 18.21 -1.87
CA ALA A 253 7.82 18.14 -2.87
C ALA A 253 6.90 19.37 -2.85
N GLN A 254 6.57 19.90 -1.68
CA GLN A 254 5.72 21.09 -1.54
C GLN A 254 6.36 22.39 -2.09
N LYS A 255 7.66 22.42 -2.39
CA LYS A 255 8.28 23.55 -3.11
C LYS A 255 7.88 23.56 -4.59
N GLU A 256 7.67 22.37 -5.18
CA GLU A 256 7.28 22.20 -6.59
C GLU A 256 5.75 22.08 -6.72
N TYR A 257 5.11 21.49 -5.71
CA TYR A 257 3.68 21.23 -5.65
C TYR A 257 3.07 21.84 -4.37
N PRO A 258 2.97 23.18 -4.27
CA PRO A 258 2.53 23.86 -3.06
C PRO A 258 1.05 23.57 -2.75
N GLY A 259 0.74 23.39 -1.47
CA GLY A 259 -0.64 23.27 -0.98
C GLY A 259 -1.30 21.91 -1.19
N LEU A 260 -0.62 20.94 -1.82
CA LEU A 260 -1.19 19.60 -1.98
C LEU A 260 -1.33 18.87 -0.65
N ALA A 261 -2.47 18.20 -0.48
CA ALA A 261 -2.68 17.27 0.63
C ALA A 261 -1.73 16.07 0.53
N VAL A 262 -1.38 15.52 1.68
CA VAL A 262 -0.46 14.36 1.80
C VAL A 262 -1.21 13.17 2.36
N VAL A 263 -1.25 12.08 1.63
CA VAL A 263 -1.81 10.81 2.08
C VAL A 263 -0.67 9.84 2.42
N CYS A 264 -0.75 9.20 3.57
CA CYS A 264 0.25 8.26 4.07
C CYS A 264 -0.36 6.86 4.18
N ALA A 265 0.09 5.94 3.32
CA ALA A 265 -0.38 4.56 3.25
C ALA A 265 0.77 3.55 3.36
N GLY A 266 0.43 2.30 3.65
CA GLY A 266 1.36 1.20 3.83
C GLY A 266 1.58 0.83 5.30
N GLY A 267 2.00 -0.42 5.54
CA GLY A 267 2.07 -0.98 6.90
C GLY A 267 2.98 -0.20 7.86
N VAL A 268 4.04 0.43 7.36
CA VAL A 268 4.93 1.25 8.19
C VAL A 268 4.24 2.51 8.72
N MET A 269 3.30 3.06 7.92
CA MET A 269 2.58 4.29 8.28
C MET A 269 1.48 4.07 9.33
N SER A 270 1.19 2.83 9.72
CA SER A 270 0.26 2.52 10.82
C SER A 270 0.85 2.76 12.22
N SER A 271 2.16 3.03 12.33
CA SER A 271 2.80 3.37 13.61
C SER A 271 2.32 4.72 14.15
N ASP A 272 1.79 4.74 15.37
CA ASP A 272 1.33 5.98 16.03
C ASP A 272 2.47 6.97 16.30
N ILE A 273 3.69 6.47 16.48
CA ILE A 273 4.90 7.33 16.65
C ILE A 273 5.17 8.09 15.35
N ILE A 274 5.12 7.40 14.21
CA ILE A 274 5.30 8.03 12.89
C ILE A 274 4.16 9.02 12.64
N ARG A 275 2.92 8.60 12.86
CA ARG A 275 1.73 9.44 12.67
C ARG A 275 1.83 10.73 13.47
N SER A 276 2.07 10.64 14.77
CA SER A 276 2.16 11.79 15.66
C SER A 276 3.27 12.76 15.27
N TRP A 277 4.45 12.24 14.91
CA TRP A 277 5.58 13.07 14.47
C TRP A 277 5.28 13.84 13.19
N VAL A 278 4.67 13.17 12.20
CA VAL A 278 4.35 13.77 10.89
C VAL A 278 3.23 14.79 11.03
N GLN A 279 2.14 14.46 11.73
CA GLN A 279 0.99 15.37 11.94
C GLN A 279 1.36 16.66 12.68
N GLN A 280 2.31 16.61 13.60
CA GLN A 280 2.80 17.82 14.30
C GLN A 280 3.62 18.75 13.39
N ARG A 281 4.07 18.31 12.22
CA ARG A 281 5.03 19.01 11.36
C ARG A 281 4.54 19.33 9.96
N LEU A 282 3.46 18.70 9.55
CA LEU A 282 2.85 18.89 8.24
C LEU A 282 1.36 19.20 8.41
N PRO A 283 0.85 20.25 7.78
CA PRO A 283 -0.58 20.48 7.65
C PRO A 283 -1.17 19.49 6.61
N GLN A 284 -2.48 19.27 6.65
CA GLN A 284 -3.22 18.50 5.64
C GLN A 284 -2.62 17.12 5.33
N VAL A 285 -2.24 16.37 6.38
CA VAL A 285 -1.75 15.01 6.27
C VAL A 285 -2.81 14.01 6.75
N TYR A 286 -3.06 12.99 5.93
CA TYR A 286 -4.07 11.97 6.15
C TYR A 286 -3.40 10.59 6.23
N PHE A 287 -3.69 9.84 7.28
CA PHE A 287 -3.17 8.49 7.48
C PHE A 287 -4.26 7.47 7.18
N VAL A 288 -3.94 6.54 6.29
CA VAL A 288 -4.87 5.52 5.83
C VAL A 288 -4.97 4.39 6.87
N PRO A 289 -6.19 3.94 7.24
CA PRO A 289 -6.37 2.77 8.08
C PRO A 289 -5.73 1.52 7.48
N GLY A 290 -5.19 0.62 8.33
CA GLY A 290 -4.40 -0.55 7.91
C GLY A 290 -5.13 -1.46 6.91
N GLN A 291 -6.44 -1.59 7.03
CA GLN A 291 -7.26 -2.39 6.11
C GLN A 291 -7.20 -1.92 4.65
N TYR A 292 -7.07 -0.62 4.40
CA TYR A 292 -6.92 -0.04 3.06
C TYR A 292 -5.45 0.07 2.61
N SER A 293 -4.51 -0.06 3.54
CA SER A 293 -3.08 0.06 3.25
C SER A 293 -2.47 -1.20 2.62
N SER A 294 -3.13 -2.34 2.73
CA SER A 294 -2.60 -3.63 2.29
C SER A 294 -3.47 -4.35 1.27
N ASP A 295 -4.66 -3.83 0.94
CA ASP A 295 -5.59 -4.47 0.00
C ASP A 295 -5.71 -3.65 -1.28
N ASN A 296 -5.47 -4.33 -2.43
CA ASN A 296 -5.51 -3.69 -3.74
C ASN A 296 -6.83 -3.92 -4.46
N ALA A 297 -7.51 -5.03 -4.20
CA ALA A 297 -8.79 -5.34 -4.84
C ALA A 297 -9.86 -4.30 -4.52
N ILE A 298 -9.81 -3.70 -3.32
CA ILE A 298 -10.67 -2.57 -2.96
C ILE A 298 -10.46 -1.40 -3.93
N GLY A 299 -9.22 -0.95 -4.10
CA GLY A 299 -8.91 0.14 -5.02
C GLY A 299 -9.22 -0.20 -6.47
N VAL A 300 -9.00 -1.45 -6.87
CA VAL A 300 -9.33 -1.93 -8.22
C VAL A 300 -10.85 -1.91 -8.45
N SER A 301 -11.68 -2.28 -7.46
CA SER A 301 -13.14 -2.19 -7.57
C SER A 301 -13.63 -0.74 -7.66
N ILE A 302 -13.04 0.18 -6.89
CA ILE A 302 -13.33 1.62 -6.95
C ILE A 302 -12.99 2.19 -8.33
N LEU A 303 -11.81 1.83 -8.88
CA LEU A 303 -11.43 2.24 -10.23
C LEU A 303 -12.37 1.67 -11.29
N ALA A 304 -12.85 0.43 -11.11
CA ALA A 304 -13.86 -0.15 -12.00
C ALA A 304 -15.16 0.67 -11.99
N ALA A 305 -15.63 1.09 -10.82
CA ALA A 305 -16.82 1.91 -10.70
C ALA A 305 -16.66 3.27 -11.38
N ARG A 306 -15.50 3.91 -11.22
CA ARG A 306 -15.21 5.19 -11.84
C ARG A 306 -15.10 5.11 -13.37
N GLU A 307 -14.26 4.21 -13.87
CA GLU A 307 -13.99 4.11 -15.31
C GLU A 307 -15.17 3.55 -16.10
N ALA A 308 -16.03 2.74 -15.49
CA ALA A 308 -17.30 2.32 -16.09
C ALA A 308 -18.40 3.41 -16.04
N GLY A 309 -18.11 4.60 -15.48
CA GLY A 309 -19.07 5.70 -15.36
C GLY A 309 -20.21 5.44 -14.37
N LEU A 310 -20.01 4.54 -13.41
CA LEU A 310 -20.98 4.19 -12.39
C LEU A 310 -20.84 5.03 -11.12
N TRP A 311 -19.68 5.64 -10.93
CA TRP A 311 -19.31 6.46 -9.76
C TRP A 311 -18.54 7.70 -10.22
N LEU A 312 -18.70 8.86 -9.53
CA LEU A 312 -18.07 10.14 -9.88
C LEU A 312 -18.40 10.62 -11.31
N LYS A 313 -19.68 10.79 -11.59
CA LYS A 313 -20.18 11.39 -12.84
C LYS A 313 -19.90 12.89 -12.91
#